data_c668dedf5bc975b133357dfdabda61f7
#
_entry.id   c668dedf5bc975b133357dfdabda61f7
#
_cell.length_a   1.000
_cell.length_b   1.000
_cell.length_c   1.000
_cell.angle_alpha   90.00
_cell.angle_beta   90.00
_cell.angle_gamma   90.00
#
_symmetry.space_group_name_H-M   'P 1'
#
loop_
_entity.id
_entity.type
_entity.pdbx_description
1 polymer ?
#
loop_
_entity_poly.entity_id
_entity_poly.type
_entity_poly.pdbx_seq_one_letter_code
_entity_poly.pdbx_strand_id
1 'polypeptide(L)'
;KDLDDYKINGKSIPYHLIDIITPKEEYNVYQFQKDFKKSFLDIQKRNKIPILCGGTGLYLKAIIMDFQLPSVKPNDSLRKELEDYTRNELINKLESVSPGASKINLLDTKRRIIRAIEIEMITKGGKVEKKHHQFPSIINNLIVMGIEYERSVIKHKITQRLHDRLNNGMIQEVETLIQSGITHQKLESLGLEYRYISLYLQKRISKEQMIEKLNIAIHQF
;
A
#
# COMPACT_ATOMS: atom_id res chain seq x y z
N LYS A 1 -13.17 -2.58 -11.60
CA LYS A 1 -13.49 -1.47 -10.66
C LYS A 1 -14.65 -0.69 -11.20
N ASP A 2 -15.57 -0.33 -10.32
CA ASP A 2 -16.66 0.57 -10.68
C ASP A 2 -16.08 1.99 -10.76
N LEU A 3 -15.96 2.51 -11.98
CA LEU A 3 -15.50 3.87 -12.24
C LEU A 3 -16.67 4.82 -12.52
N ASP A 4 -17.90 4.35 -12.38
CA ASP A 4 -19.09 5.16 -12.61
C ASP A 4 -19.28 6.23 -11.52
N ASP A 5 -18.72 6.01 -10.33
CA ASP A 5 -18.63 7.02 -9.26
C ASP A 5 -17.87 8.30 -9.69
N TYR A 6 -17.04 8.20 -10.75
CA TYR A 6 -16.34 9.36 -11.31
C TYR A 6 -17.13 10.05 -12.43
N LYS A 7 -18.43 9.81 -12.54
CA LYS A 7 -19.32 10.49 -13.46
C LYS A 7 -20.38 11.29 -12.70
N ILE A 8 -20.44 12.59 -12.93
CA ILE A 8 -21.45 13.49 -12.35
C ILE A 8 -22.22 14.16 -13.48
N ASN A 9 -23.54 14.00 -13.52
CA ASN A 9 -24.41 14.57 -14.56
C ASN A 9 -23.90 14.28 -15.98
N GLY A 10 -23.47 13.04 -16.24
CA GLY A 10 -22.95 12.60 -17.53
C GLY A 10 -21.55 13.09 -17.87
N LYS A 11 -20.91 13.89 -17.01
CA LYS A 11 -19.53 14.35 -17.19
C LYS A 11 -18.57 13.48 -16.37
N SER A 12 -17.51 12.98 -17.01
CA SER A 12 -16.45 12.26 -16.33
C SER A 12 -15.56 13.23 -15.54
N ILE A 13 -15.31 12.90 -14.27
CA ILE A 13 -14.30 13.56 -13.46
C ILE A 13 -12.97 12.85 -13.71
N PRO A 14 -11.91 13.55 -14.16
CA PRO A 14 -10.62 12.94 -14.32
C PRO A 14 -10.09 12.38 -13.01
N TYR A 15 -9.69 11.12 -13.01
CA TYR A 15 -9.04 10.46 -11.88
C TYR A 15 -7.61 10.06 -12.25
N HIS A 16 -6.76 9.93 -11.24
CA HIS A 16 -5.35 9.60 -11.38
C HIS A 16 -4.99 8.50 -10.40
N LEU A 17 -3.93 7.75 -10.69
CA LEU A 17 -3.36 6.71 -9.82
C LEU A 17 -4.31 5.55 -9.50
N ILE A 18 -5.25 5.28 -10.41
CA ILE A 18 -6.10 4.10 -10.39
C ILE A 18 -5.68 3.20 -11.55
N ASP A 19 -5.55 1.89 -11.32
CA ASP A 19 -5.15 0.87 -12.30
C ASP A 19 -3.86 1.20 -13.08
N ILE A 20 -2.86 1.76 -12.39
CA ILE A 20 -1.59 2.19 -13.00
C ILE A 20 -0.54 1.08 -13.07
N ILE A 21 -0.74 -0.03 -12.38
CA ILE A 21 0.13 -1.21 -12.37
C ILE A 21 -0.69 -2.50 -12.50
N THR A 22 -0.02 -3.56 -12.91
CA THR A 22 -0.61 -4.90 -12.88
C THR A 22 -0.38 -5.56 -11.52
N PRO A 23 -1.17 -6.58 -11.12
CA PRO A 23 -0.94 -7.33 -9.88
C PRO A 23 0.41 -8.05 -9.80
N LYS A 24 1.14 -8.18 -10.91
CA LYS A 24 2.52 -8.73 -10.96
C LYS A 24 3.55 -7.76 -10.46
N GLU A 25 3.28 -6.48 -10.58
CA GLU A 25 4.18 -5.40 -10.21
C GLU A 25 4.06 -5.06 -8.72
N GLU A 26 5.10 -4.46 -8.19
CA GLU A 26 5.09 -3.90 -6.84
C GLU A 26 4.96 -2.38 -6.91
N TYR A 27 4.14 -1.85 -6.03
CA TYR A 27 3.96 -0.41 -5.88
C TYR A 27 4.11 -0.02 -4.41
N ASN A 28 4.93 0.97 -4.17
CA ASN A 28 5.27 1.39 -2.82
C ASN A 28 5.08 2.90 -2.63
N VAL A 29 5.20 3.35 -1.38
CA VAL A 29 4.99 4.75 -1.00
C VAL A 29 5.95 5.72 -1.73
N TYR A 30 7.16 5.30 -2.07
CA TYR A 30 8.11 6.12 -2.85
C TYR A 30 7.61 6.35 -4.29
N GLN A 31 7.16 5.28 -4.96
CA GLN A 31 6.57 5.37 -6.29
C GLN A 31 5.30 6.23 -6.26
N PHE A 32 4.45 6.02 -5.24
CA PHE A 32 3.26 6.83 -5.04
C PHE A 32 3.56 8.33 -4.91
N GLN A 33 4.56 8.72 -4.09
CA GLN A 33 4.94 10.14 -3.98
C GLN A 33 5.36 10.74 -5.33
N LYS A 34 6.14 9.98 -6.10
CA LYS A 34 6.60 10.41 -7.43
C LYS A 34 5.43 10.62 -8.39
N ASP A 35 4.54 9.65 -8.46
CA ASP A 35 3.39 9.67 -9.38
C ASP A 35 2.34 10.68 -8.94
N PHE A 36 2.11 10.82 -7.63
CA PHE A 36 1.27 11.87 -7.05
C PHE A 36 1.77 13.26 -7.47
N LYS A 37 3.06 13.53 -7.29
CA LYS A 37 3.63 14.83 -7.67
C LYS A 37 3.41 15.14 -9.15
N LYS A 38 3.62 14.15 -10.02
CA LYS A 38 3.39 14.32 -11.47
C LYS A 38 1.93 14.67 -11.75
N SER A 39 0.99 13.93 -11.18
CA SER A 39 -0.45 14.16 -11.35
C SER A 39 -0.89 15.49 -10.75
N PHE A 40 -0.38 15.85 -9.58
CA PHE A 40 -0.67 17.11 -8.90
C PHE A 40 -0.27 18.30 -9.75
N LEU A 41 0.97 18.31 -10.27
CA LEU A 41 1.47 19.39 -11.12
C LEU A 41 0.72 19.47 -12.44
N ASP A 42 0.30 18.36 -13.03
CA ASP A 42 -0.51 18.35 -14.24
C ASP A 42 -1.89 19.00 -13.99
N ILE A 43 -2.55 18.64 -12.87
CA ILE A 43 -3.84 19.24 -12.49
C ILE A 43 -3.70 20.76 -12.28
N GLN A 44 -2.63 21.20 -11.59
CA GLN A 44 -2.38 22.62 -11.37
C GLN A 44 -2.11 23.38 -12.68
N LYS A 45 -1.33 22.81 -13.61
CA LYS A 45 -1.10 23.39 -14.94
C LYS A 45 -2.39 23.63 -15.73
N ARG A 46 -3.40 22.83 -15.47
CA ARG A 46 -4.74 22.99 -16.06
C ARG A 46 -5.64 23.96 -15.27
N ASN A 47 -5.10 24.68 -14.29
CA ASN A 47 -5.83 25.57 -13.38
C ASN A 47 -7.01 24.86 -12.67
N LYS A 48 -6.80 23.61 -12.26
CA LYS A 48 -7.78 22.83 -11.50
C LYS A 48 -7.28 22.56 -10.09
N ILE A 49 -8.20 22.34 -9.17
CA ILE A 49 -7.92 22.00 -7.78
C ILE A 49 -7.68 20.47 -7.68
N PRO A 50 -6.50 20.02 -7.27
CA PRO A 50 -6.27 18.61 -7.01
C PRO A 50 -6.95 18.18 -5.72
N ILE A 51 -7.65 17.03 -5.77
CA ILE A 51 -8.29 16.40 -4.61
C ILE A 51 -7.65 15.04 -4.42
N LEU A 52 -7.06 14.81 -3.24
CA LEU A 52 -6.49 13.53 -2.85
C LEU A 52 -7.51 12.77 -1.98
N CYS A 53 -8.09 11.71 -2.53
CA CYS A 53 -9.01 10.82 -1.83
C CYS A 53 -8.33 9.52 -1.45
N GLY A 54 -8.50 9.05 -0.22
CA GLY A 54 -7.98 7.75 0.17
C GLY A 54 -8.07 7.47 1.67
N GLY A 55 -7.83 6.19 2.03
CA GLY A 55 -7.83 5.71 3.41
C GLY A 55 -6.49 5.14 3.86
N THR A 56 -5.50 4.97 2.97
CA THR A 56 -4.18 4.43 3.33
C THR A 56 -3.35 5.50 4.03
N GLY A 57 -3.41 5.51 5.36
CA GLY A 57 -2.82 6.55 6.20
C GLY A 57 -1.34 6.81 5.92
N LEU A 58 -0.54 5.75 5.63
CA LEU A 58 0.87 5.91 5.28
C LEU A 58 1.08 6.75 4.02
N TYR A 59 0.27 6.54 2.98
CA TYR A 59 0.37 7.24 1.71
C TYR A 59 -0.05 8.70 1.86
N LEU A 60 -1.17 8.94 2.53
CA LEU A 60 -1.63 10.30 2.84
C LEU A 60 -0.61 11.06 3.68
N LYS A 61 -0.10 10.42 4.75
CA LYS A 61 0.92 11.01 5.62
C LYS A 61 2.21 11.33 4.88
N ALA A 62 2.64 10.44 3.97
CA ALA A 62 3.85 10.66 3.18
C ALA A 62 3.76 11.91 2.30
N ILE A 63 2.58 12.24 1.79
CA ILE A 63 2.33 13.46 1.01
C ILE A 63 2.23 14.69 1.92
N ILE A 64 1.39 14.62 2.97
CA ILE A 64 1.12 15.76 3.87
C ILE A 64 2.38 16.19 4.62
N MET A 65 3.17 15.23 5.08
CA MET A 65 4.39 15.46 5.85
C MET A 65 5.66 15.52 4.99
N ASP A 66 5.50 15.46 3.67
CA ASP A 66 6.59 15.46 2.68
C ASP A 66 7.74 14.49 3.08
N PHE A 67 7.42 13.21 3.25
CA PHE A 67 8.41 12.23 3.69
C PHE A 67 9.59 12.16 2.72
N GLN A 68 10.79 12.34 3.27
CA GLN A 68 12.03 12.20 2.53
C GLN A 68 12.42 10.72 2.46
N LEU A 69 11.84 10.01 1.49
CA LEU A 69 12.06 8.58 1.33
C LEU A 69 13.34 8.31 0.50
N PRO A 70 14.26 7.45 0.99
CA PRO A 70 15.47 7.13 0.25
C PRO A 70 15.16 6.33 -1.01
N SER A 71 15.82 6.70 -2.14
CA SER A 71 15.71 5.99 -3.42
C SER A 71 16.56 4.71 -3.45
N VAL A 72 16.40 3.86 -2.44
CA VAL A 72 17.10 2.58 -2.32
C VAL A 72 16.16 1.46 -2.73
N LYS A 73 16.55 0.70 -3.76
CA LYS A 73 15.76 -0.47 -4.20
C LYS A 73 15.84 -1.58 -3.16
N PRO A 74 14.79 -2.41 -3.02
CA PRO A 74 14.86 -3.64 -2.23
C PRO A 74 16.00 -4.55 -2.68
N ASN A 75 16.63 -5.24 -1.72
CA ASN A 75 17.67 -6.22 -1.98
C ASN A 75 17.17 -7.60 -1.54
N ASP A 76 16.62 -8.37 -2.48
CA ASP A 76 15.97 -9.65 -2.19
C ASP A 76 16.95 -10.70 -1.68
N SER A 77 18.22 -10.69 -2.12
CA SER A 77 19.24 -11.60 -1.58
C SER A 77 19.57 -11.29 -0.13
N LEU A 78 19.75 -10.03 0.23
CA LEU A 78 19.96 -9.60 1.61
C LEU A 78 18.74 -9.91 2.49
N ARG A 79 17.53 -9.73 1.97
CA ARG A 79 16.29 -10.06 2.70
C ARG A 79 16.22 -11.54 3.04
N LYS A 80 16.53 -12.41 2.06
CA LYS A 80 16.57 -13.86 2.30
C LYS A 80 17.64 -14.23 3.33
N GLU A 81 18.84 -13.65 3.25
CA GLU A 81 19.88 -13.85 4.27
C GLU A 81 19.42 -13.49 5.67
N LEU A 82 18.66 -12.42 5.80
CA LEU A 82 18.23 -11.88 7.10
C LEU A 82 16.87 -12.43 7.60
N GLU A 83 16.19 -13.26 6.81
CA GLU A 83 14.83 -13.75 7.12
C GLU A 83 14.81 -14.60 8.40
N ASP A 84 15.83 -15.44 8.58
CA ASP A 84 15.96 -16.35 9.71
C ASP A 84 16.52 -15.69 10.99
N TYR A 85 17.06 -14.47 10.86
CA TYR A 85 17.60 -13.75 12.01
C TYR A 85 16.51 -13.39 13.01
N THR A 86 16.81 -13.54 14.30
CA THR A 86 15.98 -13.00 15.37
C THR A 86 15.97 -11.47 15.35
N ARG A 87 14.98 -10.86 16.01
CA ARG A 87 14.92 -9.41 16.12
C ARG A 87 16.19 -8.79 16.73
N ASN A 88 16.76 -9.46 17.73
CA ASN A 88 17.98 -8.97 18.43
C ASN A 88 19.20 -9.06 17.51
N GLU A 89 19.37 -10.12 16.74
CA GLU A 89 20.46 -10.25 15.76
C GLU A 89 20.35 -9.18 14.67
N LEU A 90 19.13 -8.88 14.19
CA LEU A 90 18.93 -7.80 13.24
C LEU A 90 19.28 -6.42 13.81
N ILE A 91 18.95 -6.15 15.08
CA ILE A 91 19.33 -4.91 15.76
C ILE A 91 20.85 -4.82 15.88
N ASN A 92 21.54 -5.89 16.32
CA ASN A 92 22.97 -5.93 16.41
C ASN A 92 23.64 -5.71 15.04
N LYS A 93 23.09 -6.34 13.97
CA LYS A 93 23.58 -6.11 12.59
C LYS A 93 23.38 -4.66 12.16
N LEU A 94 22.23 -4.06 12.45
CA LEU A 94 21.96 -2.64 12.16
C LEU A 94 22.97 -1.73 12.89
N GLU A 95 23.20 -1.97 14.17
CA GLU A 95 24.19 -1.20 14.97
C GLU A 95 25.62 -1.34 14.43
N SER A 96 26.01 -2.54 13.96
CA SER A 96 27.33 -2.73 13.35
C SER A 96 27.48 -1.97 12.03
N VAL A 97 26.40 -1.84 11.27
CA VAL A 97 26.38 -1.08 10.00
C VAL A 97 26.24 0.42 10.27
N SER A 98 25.43 0.82 11.21
CA SER A 98 25.13 2.23 11.53
C SER A 98 24.96 2.43 13.02
N PRO A 99 26.05 2.76 13.76
CA PRO A 99 25.97 3.01 15.20
C PRO A 99 24.93 4.06 15.56
N GLY A 100 24.06 3.73 16.51
CA GLY A 100 22.97 4.59 16.98
C GLY A 100 21.68 4.50 16.14
N ALA A 101 21.66 3.75 15.04
CA ALA A 101 20.47 3.61 14.21
C ALA A 101 19.33 2.82 14.89
N SER A 102 19.66 1.97 15.85
CA SER A 102 18.64 1.22 16.63
C SER A 102 17.77 2.10 17.55
N LYS A 103 18.22 3.33 17.84
CA LYS A 103 17.46 4.31 18.65
C LYS A 103 16.29 4.94 17.89
N ILE A 104 16.11 4.61 16.61
CA ILE A 104 14.99 5.10 15.83
C ILE A 104 13.71 4.37 16.24
N ASN A 105 12.75 5.09 16.81
CA ASN A 105 11.48 4.58 17.34
C ASN A 105 10.54 3.86 16.35
N LEU A 106 10.98 3.61 15.12
CA LEU A 106 10.19 2.99 14.04
C LEU A 106 10.61 1.56 13.72
N LEU A 107 11.47 0.94 14.54
CA LEU A 107 12.01 -0.41 14.31
C LEU A 107 11.23 -1.49 15.08
N ASP A 108 9.90 -1.43 15.04
CA ASP A 108 9.00 -2.32 15.78
C ASP A 108 8.83 -3.71 15.14
N THR A 109 9.13 -3.86 13.84
CA THR A 109 9.02 -5.14 13.12
C THR A 109 10.33 -5.56 12.45
N LYS A 110 10.55 -6.89 12.31
CA LYS A 110 11.70 -7.43 11.58
C LYS A 110 11.84 -6.79 10.19
N ARG A 111 10.73 -6.66 9.46
CA ARG A 111 10.71 -6.04 8.13
C ARG A 111 11.26 -4.61 8.13
N ARG A 112 10.94 -3.81 9.14
CA ARG A 112 11.45 -2.42 9.25
C ARG A 112 12.93 -2.39 9.59
N ILE A 113 13.40 -3.30 10.46
CA ILE A 113 14.82 -3.42 10.79
C ILE A 113 15.63 -3.84 9.55
N ILE A 114 15.18 -4.87 8.82
CA ILE A 114 15.81 -5.30 7.57
C ILE A 114 15.87 -4.14 6.56
N ARG A 115 14.78 -3.38 6.43
CA ARG A 115 14.75 -2.21 5.56
C ARG A 115 15.76 -1.13 5.97
N ALA A 116 15.92 -0.89 7.25
CA ALA A 116 16.94 0.03 7.76
C ALA A 116 18.35 -0.46 7.43
N ILE A 117 18.63 -1.76 7.60
CA ILE A 117 19.92 -2.37 7.22
C ILE A 117 20.18 -2.19 5.72
N GLU A 118 19.20 -2.49 4.84
CA GLU A 118 19.31 -2.28 3.39
C GLU A 118 19.74 -0.85 3.05
N ILE A 119 19.06 0.13 3.65
CA ILE A 119 19.31 1.55 3.38
C ILE A 119 20.72 1.93 3.86
N GLU A 120 21.09 1.57 5.09
CA GLU A 120 22.38 1.94 5.66
C GLU A 120 23.56 1.26 4.94
N MET A 121 23.43 0.00 4.54
CA MET A 121 24.49 -0.69 3.77
C MET A 121 24.74 -0.05 2.41
N ILE A 122 23.70 0.40 1.72
CA ILE A 122 23.82 1.03 0.40
C ILE A 122 24.34 2.46 0.52
N THR A 123 23.85 3.22 1.50
CA THR A 123 24.24 4.62 1.70
C THR A 123 25.68 4.74 2.21
N LYS A 124 26.12 3.90 3.15
CA LYS A 124 27.50 3.88 3.64
C LYS A 124 28.50 3.32 2.62
N GLY A 125 28.07 2.45 1.73
CA GLY A 125 28.90 1.94 0.62
C GLY A 125 29.22 3.01 -0.44
N GLY A 126 28.84 4.27 -0.24
CA GLY A 126 29.10 5.38 -1.17
C GLY A 126 28.35 5.27 -2.51
N LYS A 127 27.49 4.25 -2.67
CA LYS A 127 26.78 3.97 -3.93
C LYS A 127 25.53 4.83 -4.14
N VAL A 128 25.00 5.40 -3.08
CA VAL A 128 23.85 6.31 -3.13
C VAL A 128 24.07 7.40 -2.10
N GLU A 129 24.26 8.62 -2.54
CA GLU A 129 24.09 9.76 -1.64
C GLU A 129 22.71 9.65 -1.00
N LYS A 130 22.58 10.03 0.28
CA LYS A 130 21.29 10.35 0.90
C LYS A 130 20.74 11.60 0.17
N LYS A 131 20.53 11.49 -1.12
CA LYS A 131 19.72 12.46 -1.84
C LYS A 131 18.33 12.27 -1.28
N HIS A 132 18.09 12.98 -0.18
CA HIS A 132 16.74 13.41 0.11
C HIS A 132 16.32 14.12 -1.18
N HIS A 133 15.52 13.46 -2.00
CA HIS A 133 14.84 14.17 -3.04
C HIS A 133 14.01 15.22 -2.29
N GLN A 134 14.61 16.39 -2.12
CA GLN A 134 13.86 17.55 -1.71
C GLN A 134 12.86 17.79 -2.83
N PHE A 135 11.73 17.13 -2.70
CA PHE A 135 10.57 17.62 -3.39
C PHE A 135 10.26 18.95 -2.69
N PRO A 136 10.44 20.11 -3.33
CA PRO A 136 9.93 21.32 -2.73
C PRO A 136 8.48 21.04 -2.38
N SER A 137 8.06 21.45 -1.19
CA SER A 137 6.66 21.31 -0.80
C SER A 137 5.82 21.93 -1.91
N ILE A 138 5.19 21.07 -2.71
CA ILE A 138 4.35 21.51 -3.84
C ILE A 138 2.97 21.95 -3.34
N ILE A 139 2.71 21.70 -2.04
CA ILE A 139 1.43 21.98 -1.40
C ILE A 139 1.61 23.20 -0.50
N ASN A 140 1.15 24.35 -0.96
CA ASN A 140 1.20 25.59 -0.19
C ASN A 140 -0.01 25.76 0.73
N ASN A 141 -1.18 25.29 0.28
CA ASN A 141 -2.44 25.33 1.01
C ASN A 141 -3.07 23.96 1.02
N LEU A 142 -3.40 23.45 2.20
CA LEU A 142 -4.00 22.13 2.41
C LEU A 142 -5.25 22.25 3.28
N ILE A 143 -6.34 21.68 2.80
CA ILE A 143 -7.55 21.46 3.59
C ILE A 143 -7.69 19.95 3.75
N VAL A 144 -7.73 19.47 5.00
CA VAL A 144 -7.96 18.06 5.32
C VAL A 144 -9.39 17.90 5.84
N MET A 145 -10.15 17.03 5.17
CA MET A 145 -11.51 16.70 5.57
C MET A 145 -11.59 15.22 5.91
N GLY A 146 -12.16 14.91 7.06
CA GLY A 146 -12.51 13.56 7.49
C GLY A 146 -14.00 13.30 7.33
N ILE A 147 -14.36 12.11 6.86
CA ILE A 147 -15.75 11.64 6.82
C ILE A 147 -15.96 10.72 8.00
N GLU A 148 -16.90 11.04 8.85
CA GLU A 148 -17.27 10.25 10.01
C GLU A 148 -18.71 9.75 9.87
N TYR A 149 -18.94 8.52 10.28
CA TYR A 149 -20.25 7.89 10.38
C TYR A 149 -20.38 7.19 11.73
N GLU A 150 -21.61 7.05 12.21
CA GLU A 150 -21.91 6.13 13.29
C GLU A 150 -21.35 4.73 13.01
N ARG A 151 -20.74 4.11 14.04
CA ARG A 151 -20.06 2.82 13.91
C ARG A 151 -20.99 1.71 13.38
N SER A 152 -22.26 1.73 13.76
CA SER A 152 -23.28 0.81 13.27
C SER A 152 -23.50 0.96 11.76
N VAL A 153 -23.55 2.20 11.27
CA VAL A 153 -23.70 2.52 9.84
C VAL A 153 -22.48 2.05 9.04
N ILE A 154 -21.26 2.29 9.56
CA ILE A 154 -20.03 1.83 8.91
C ILE A 154 -20.03 0.30 8.80
N LYS A 155 -20.35 -0.42 9.88
CA LYS A 155 -20.42 -1.89 9.88
C LYS A 155 -21.41 -2.40 8.83
N HIS A 156 -22.59 -1.82 8.77
CA HIS A 156 -23.59 -2.21 7.78
C HIS A 156 -23.09 -1.98 6.35
N LYS A 157 -22.52 -0.80 6.05
CA LYS A 157 -21.97 -0.47 4.74
C LYS A 157 -20.83 -1.41 4.33
N ILE A 158 -19.95 -1.79 5.25
CA ILE A 158 -18.85 -2.72 4.99
C ILE A 158 -19.40 -4.09 4.59
N THR A 159 -20.32 -4.64 5.38
CA THR A 159 -20.95 -5.94 5.09
C THR A 159 -21.71 -5.91 3.77
N GLN A 160 -22.51 -4.87 3.53
CA GLN A 160 -23.26 -4.72 2.27
C GLN A 160 -22.29 -4.69 1.07
N ARG A 161 -21.26 -3.87 1.13
CA ARG A 161 -20.24 -3.80 0.07
C ARG A 161 -19.57 -5.14 -0.21
N LEU A 162 -19.30 -5.93 0.82
CA LEU A 162 -18.72 -7.27 0.65
C LEU A 162 -19.68 -8.16 -0.15
N HIS A 163 -20.96 -8.19 0.21
CA HIS A 163 -21.96 -8.99 -0.50
C HIS A 163 -22.15 -8.51 -1.94
N ASP A 164 -22.23 -7.20 -2.16
CA ASP A 164 -22.37 -6.62 -3.50
C ASP A 164 -21.18 -7.00 -4.39
N ARG A 165 -19.96 -6.94 -3.88
CA ARG A 165 -18.76 -7.33 -4.63
C ARG A 165 -18.74 -8.83 -4.95
N LEU A 166 -19.14 -9.67 -4.01
CA LEU A 166 -19.24 -11.12 -4.23
C LEU A 166 -20.27 -11.44 -5.33
N ASN A 167 -21.43 -10.75 -5.33
CA ASN A 167 -22.45 -10.91 -6.35
C ASN A 167 -22.03 -10.36 -7.70
N ASN A 168 -21.18 -9.35 -7.73
CA ASN A 168 -20.67 -8.69 -8.94
C ASN A 168 -19.35 -9.30 -9.46
N GLY A 169 -19.07 -10.56 -9.14
CA GLY A 169 -18.01 -11.32 -9.80
C GLY A 169 -16.63 -11.24 -9.14
N MET A 170 -16.53 -10.89 -7.84
CA MET A 170 -15.24 -10.82 -7.15
C MET A 170 -14.47 -12.14 -7.13
N ILE A 171 -15.19 -13.28 -7.07
CA ILE A 171 -14.54 -14.61 -7.15
C ILE A 171 -13.98 -14.84 -8.55
N GLN A 172 -14.75 -14.53 -9.58
CA GLN A 172 -14.34 -14.65 -10.99
C GLN A 172 -13.14 -13.77 -11.32
N GLU A 173 -13.05 -12.57 -10.73
CA GLU A 173 -11.86 -11.72 -10.84
C GLU A 173 -10.61 -12.46 -10.37
N VAL A 174 -10.66 -13.09 -9.20
CA VAL A 174 -9.52 -13.84 -8.62
C VAL A 174 -9.18 -15.07 -9.48
N GLU A 175 -10.17 -15.81 -9.97
CA GLU A 175 -9.97 -16.93 -10.88
C GLU A 175 -9.23 -16.49 -12.18
N THR A 176 -9.65 -15.37 -12.75
CA THR A 176 -9.00 -14.78 -13.91
C THR A 176 -7.55 -14.40 -13.65
N LEU A 177 -7.26 -13.83 -12.48
CA LEU A 177 -5.89 -13.52 -12.06
C LEU A 177 -5.03 -14.77 -11.95
N ILE A 178 -5.55 -15.85 -11.38
CA ILE A 178 -4.84 -17.15 -11.31
C ILE A 178 -4.56 -17.69 -12.71
N GLN A 179 -5.55 -17.66 -13.61
CA GLN A 179 -5.39 -18.09 -14.99
C GLN A 179 -4.35 -17.25 -15.74
N SER A 180 -4.19 -15.97 -15.39
CA SER A 180 -3.15 -15.09 -15.93
C SER A 180 -1.74 -15.33 -15.34
N GLY A 181 -1.61 -16.32 -14.45
CA GLY A 181 -0.34 -16.72 -13.85
C GLY A 181 0.02 -16.04 -12.53
N ILE A 182 -0.94 -15.37 -11.87
CA ILE A 182 -0.73 -14.87 -10.49
C ILE A 182 -0.80 -16.04 -9.52
N THR A 183 0.23 -16.21 -8.68
CA THR A 183 0.28 -17.28 -7.70
C THR A 183 -0.65 -17.01 -6.51
N HIS A 184 -1.12 -18.07 -5.86
CA HIS A 184 -1.90 -17.96 -4.62
C HIS A 184 -1.15 -17.19 -3.54
N GLN A 185 0.15 -17.41 -3.40
CA GLN A 185 1.00 -16.68 -2.45
C GLN A 185 0.98 -15.17 -2.72
N LYS A 186 1.05 -14.75 -3.99
CA LYS A 186 0.96 -13.33 -4.37
C LYS A 186 -0.42 -12.78 -4.03
N LEU A 187 -1.50 -13.48 -4.36
CA LEU A 187 -2.88 -13.08 -4.03
C LEU A 187 -3.07 -12.88 -2.53
N GLU A 188 -2.55 -13.77 -1.70
CA GLU A 188 -2.64 -13.66 -0.25
C GLU A 188 -1.94 -12.41 0.31
N SER A 189 -0.99 -11.84 -0.43
CA SER A 189 -0.28 -10.60 -0.07
C SER A 189 -0.97 -9.32 -0.56
N LEU A 190 -1.94 -9.40 -1.48
CA LEU A 190 -2.58 -8.23 -2.10
C LEU A 190 -3.70 -7.62 -1.24
N GLY A 191 -4.30 -8.39 -0.33
CA GLY A 191 -5.35 -7.91 0.56
C GLY A 191 -6.21 -9.03 1.11
N LEU A 192 -7.12 -8.67 2.01
CA LEU A 192 -7.98 -9.64 2.71
C LEU A 192 -8.88 -10.40 1.73
N GLU A 193 -9.54 -9.70 0.82
CA GLU A 193 -10.43 -10.29 -0.17
C GLU A 193 -9.70 -11.33 -1.02
N TYR A 194 -8.57 -10.97 -1.59
CA TYR A 194 -7.76 -11.89 -2.42
C TYR A 194 -7.26 -13.09 -1.62
N ARG A 195 -6.86 -12.87 -0.36
CA ARG A 195 -6.42 -13.94 0.55
C ARG A 195 -7.51 -14.98 0.79
N TYR A 196 -8.68 -14.55 1.23
CA TYR A 196 -9.73 -15.48 1.60
C TYR A 196 -10.36 -16.18 0.39
N ILE A 197 -10.49 -15.49 -0.74
CA ILE A 197 -10.94 -16.10 -2.00
C ILE A 197 -9.88 -17.09 -2.51
N SER A 198 -8.60 -16.77 -2.41
CA SER A 198 -7.51 -17.70 -2.75
C SER A 198 -7.58 -19.00 -1.91
N LEU A 199 -7.84 -18.91 -0.60
CA LEU A 199 -8.01 -20.06 0.27
C LEU A 199 -9.25 -20.92 -0.11
N TYR A 200 -10.34 -20.28 -0.52
CA TYR A 200 -11.53 -20.96 -1.02
C TYR A 200 -11.24 -21.69 -2.33
N LEU A 201 -10.60 -21.05 -3.28
CA LEU A 201 -10.26 -21.65 -4.58
C LEU A 201 -9.25 -22.80 -4.44
N GLN A 202 -8.40 -22.78 -3.43
CA GLN A 202 -7.55 -23.90 -3.04
C GLN A 202 -8.30 -25.02 -2.30
N LYS A 203 -9.63 -24.92 -2.10
CA LYS A 203 -10.45 -25.86 -1.33
C LYS A 203 -10.01 -26.03 0.14
N ARG A 204 -9.31 -25.03 0.69
CA ARG A 204 -8.86 -25.06 2.11
C ARG A 204 -9.95 -24.63 3.08
N ILE A 205 -10.95 -23.89 2.59
CA ILE A 205 -12.15 -23.47 3.32
C ILE A 205 -13.37 -23.54 2.41
N SER A 206 -14.58 -23.66 2.98
CA SER A 206 -15.83 -23.60 2.21
C SER A 206 -16.16 -22.16 1.80
N LYS A 207 -17.12 -21.97 0.91
CA LYS A 207 -17.59 -20.62 0.49
C LYS A 207 -18.19 -19.86 1.68
N GLU A 208 -18.96 -20.53 2.51
CA GLU A 208 -19.57 -19.96 3.70
C GLU A 208 -18.51 -19.51 4.70
N GLN A 209 -17.50 -20.37 4.96
CA GLN A 209 -16.37 -20.03 5.81
C GLN A 209 -15.54 -18.88 5.26
N MET A 210 -15.38 -18.80 3.93
CA MET A 210 -14.69 -17.66 3.28
C MET A 210 -15.42 -16.36 3.56
N ILE A 211 -16.74 -16.31 3.34
CA ILE A 211 -17.55 -15.10 3.55
C ILE A 211 -17.51 -14.67 5.01
N GLU A 212 -17.74 -15.62 5.93
CA GLU A 212 -17.73 -15.36 7.37
C GLU A 212 -16.38 -14.79 7.84
N LYS A 213 -15.28 -15.50 7.55
CA LYS A 213 -13.93 -15.11 7.96
C LYS A 213 -13.51 -13.79 7.34
N LEU A 214 -13.84 -13.57 6.07
CA LEU A 214 -13.55 -12.31 5.38
C LEU A 214 -14.32 -11.16 6.01
N ASN A 215 -15.61 -11.33 6.28
CA ASN A 215 -16.41 -10.30 6.95
C ASN A 215 -15.85 -9.94 8.33
N ILE A 216 -15.48 -10.93 9.14
CA ILE A 216 -14.84 -10.68 10.44
C ILE A 216 -13.51 -9.92 10.26
N ALA A 217 -12.66 -10.35 9.33
CA ALA A 217 -11.36 -9.74 9.12
C ALA A 217 -11.45 -8.28 8.64
N ILE A 218 -12.41 -7.96 7.76
CA ILE A 218 -12.61 -6.57 7.29
C ILE A 218 -13.09 -5.67 8.43
N HIS A 219 -13.92 -6.18 9.33
CA HIS A 219 -14.40 -5.41 10.50
C HIS A 219 -13.34 -5.18 11.57
N GLN A 220 -12.25 -5.97 11.58
CA GLN A 220 -11.11 -5.82 12.50
C GLN A 220 -10.02 -4.90 11.94
N PHE A 221 -10.01 -4.68 10.65
CA PHE A 221 -9.03 -3.84 9.95
C PHE A 221 -9.37 -2.36 10.07
#